data_34ab64932cfff93d6b3c2dbbf0ec6456
#
_entry.id   34ab64932cfff93d6b3c2dbbf0ec6456
#
_cell.length_a   1.000
_cell.length_b   1.000
_cell.length_c   1.000
_cell.angle_alpha   90.00
_cell.angle_beta   90.00
_cell.angle_gamma   90.00
#
_symmetry.space_group_name_H-M   'P 1'
#
loop_
_entity.id
_entity.type
_entity.pdbx_description
1 polymer ?
#
loop_
_entity_poly.entity_id
_entity_poly.type
_entity_poly.pdbx_seq_one_letter_code
_entity_poly.pdbx_strand_id
1 'polypeptide(L)'
;MSERFLVTGALGCIGAWTCRALLEEGAGVVAFDLGEDTRRLALVLGPGRLAEVAHVRGDVADLAALERAIAAHGVTHVVHLAALLIPLVNADPPRGALVNVVGTANVFEAVRRAGLGGVSYASSSAAFARADGVRVAADADGHPTTFYGVHKQACEGLARVAWLEHGVPSVGLRPHVVYGAGRDVGLTAGPSLAMAAAARGEPYEIPFGGRMQLQLAADAARAFVEAARSPGDGASARNLGGPASTIAELVEAIEEAAPGARITYDAEVELPVPEELDGWMPVHTPLRDGVRATIEHMG
;
A
#
# COMPACT_ATOMS: atom_id res chain seq x y z
N MET A 1 13.41 10.28 22.44
CA MET A 1 14.06 10.35 21.09
C MET A 1 12.97 10.70 20.09
N SER A 2 13.25 11.51 19.06
CA SER A 2 12.28 11.80 18.01
C SER A 2 12.04 10.53 17.19
N GLU A 3 10.79 10.27 16.80
CA GLU A 3 10.43 9.14 15.94
C GLU A 3 11.15 9.25 14.59
N ARG A 4 11.64 8.12 14.08
CA ARG A 4 12.23 8.00 12.76
C ARG A 4 11.80 6.70 12.08
N PHE A 5 11.16 6.83 10.95
CA PHE A 5 10.58 5.72 10.22
C PHE A 5 11.44 5.31 9.03
N LEU A 6 11.72 4.01 8.91
CA LEU A 6 12.17 3.40 7.66
C LEU A 6 10.92 2.99 6.86
N VAL A 7 10.75 3.58 5.69
CA VAL A 7 9.66 3.20 4.76
C VAL A 7 10.29 2.47 3.60
N THR A 8 10.11 1.15 3.51
CA THR A 8 10.56 0.38 2.34
C THR A 8 9.51 0.45 1.24
N GLY A 9 9.91 0.48 -0.02
CA GLY A 9 8.98 0.76 -1.13
C GLY A 9 8.48 2.21 -1.13
N ALA A 10 9.29 3.12 -0.61
CA ALA A 10 8.95 4.52 -0.41
C ALA A 10 8.65 5.28 -1.71
N LEU A 11 9.20 4.83 -2.84
CA LEU A 11 8.95 5.41 -4.17
C LEU A 11 7.68 4.83 -4.84
N GLY A 12 6.98 3.92 -4.17
CA GLY A 12 5.64 3.47 -4.57
C GLY A 12 4.55 4.45 -4.14
N CYS A 13 3.30 4.23 -4.60
CA CYS A 13 2.16 5.10 -4.27
C CYS A 13 1.92 5.21 -2.76
N ILE A 14 1.61 4.10 -2.07
CA ILE A 14 1.35 4.12 -0.62
C ILE A 14 2.60 4.60 0.15
N GLY A 15 3.81 4.22 -0.31
CA GLY A 15 5.08 4.65 0.29
C GLY A 15 5.26 6.17 0.26
N ALA A 16 4.98 6.80 -0.87
CA ALA A 16 5.05 8.26 -1.00
C ALA A 16 4.06 8.97 -0.06
N TRP A 17 2.82 8.49 0.03
CA TRP A 17 1.82 9.02 0.95
C TRP A 17 2.17 8.76 2.41
N THR A 18 2.82 7.62 2.73
CA THR A 18 3.36 7.33 4.07
C THR A 18 4.46 8.33 4.44
N CYS A 19 5.40 8.59 3.53
CA CYS A 19 6.43 9.62 3.74
C CYS A 19 5.79 10.98 4.00
N ARG A 20 4.76 11.38 3.22
CA ARG A 20 4.04 12.64 3.42
C ARG A 20 3.38 12.71 4.79
N ALA A 21 2.61 11.68 5.18
CA ALA A 21 1.93 11.65 6.46
C ALA A 21 2.91 11.82 7.64
N LEU A 22 4.03 11.09 7.58
CA LEU A 22 5.08 11.18 8.60
C LEU A 22 5.72 12.57 8.70
N LEU A 23 6.02 13.19 7.56
CA LEU A 23 6.58 14.55 7.54
C LEU A 23 5.59 15.60 8.04
N GLU A 24 4.29 15.46 7.73
CA GLU A 24 3.23 16.33 8.24
C GLU A 24 3.10 16.27 9.77
N GLU A 25 3.45 15.13 10.36
CA GLU A 25 3.47 14.91 11.81
C GLU A 25 4.82 15.24 12.46
N GLY A 26 5.81 15.69 11.69
CA GLY A 26 7.15 16.06 12.18
C GLY A 26 8.06 14.87 12.49
N ALA A 27 7.74 13.67 12.03
CA ALA A 27 8.60 12.50 12.17
C ALA A 27 9.75 12.51 11.14
N GLY A 28 10.89 11.91 11.50
CA GLY A 28 11.98 11.69 10.56
C GLY A 28 11.65 10.56 9.58
N VAL A 29 11.98 10.72 8.31
CA VAL A 29 11.68 9.74 7.24
C VAL A 29 12.93 9.27 6.53
N VAL A 30 13.09 7.95 6.45
CA VAL A 30 14.12 7.27 5.66
C VAL A 30 13.40 6.49 4.57
N ALA A 31 13.46 6.97 3.33
CA ALA A 31 12.93 6.32 2.15
C ALA A 31 13.91 5.27 1.65
N PHE A 32 13.57 4.00 1.83
CA PHE A 32 14.36 2.86 1.37
C PHE A 32 13.69 2.24 0.15
N ASP A 33 14.37 2.26 -0.99
CA ASP A 33 13.83 1.70 -2.24
C ASP A 33 14.96 1.19 -3.14
N LEU A 34 14.66 0.22 -4.01
CA LEU A 34 15.59 -0.24 -5.03
C LEU A 34 15.72 0.76 -6.18
N GLY A 35 14.62 1.46 -6.49
CA GLY A 35 14.53 2.46 -7.54
C GLY A 35 15.19 3.78 -7.16
N GLU A 36 15.38 4.63 -8.18
CA GLU A 36 15.91 6.00 -8.06
C GLU A 36 14.90 7.05 -8.58
N ASP A 37 13.79 6.60 -9.16
CA ASP A 37 12.77 7.49 -9.70
C ASP A 37 11.89 8.08 -8.60
N THR A 38 12.17 9.30 -8.23
CA THR A 38 11.48 10.02 -7.15
C THR A 38 10.22 10.76 -7.63
N ARG A 39 9.80 10.64 -8.90
CA ARG A 39 8.66 11.42 -9.45
C ARG A 39 7.38 11.28 -8.63
N ARG A 40 7.01 10.05 -8.23
CA ARG A 40 5.81 9.84 -7.39
C ARG A 40 5.95 10.48 -6.02
N LEU A 41 7.12 10.33 -5.39
CA LEU A 41 7.40 10.92 -4.09
C LEU A 41 7.36 12.46 -4.18
N ALA A 42 7.99 13.04 -5.20
CA ALA A 42 7.96 14.49 -5.44
C ALA A 42 6.54 15.01 -5.73
N LEU A 43 5.76 14.27 -6.53
CA LEU A 43 4.35 14.58 -6.78
C LEU A 43 3.56 14.64 -5.48
N VAL A 44 3.68 13.63 -4.62
CA VAL A 44 2.90 13.50 -3.39
C VAL A 44 3.35 14.48 -2.32
N LEU A 45 4.66 14.70 -2.16
CA LEU A 45 5.19 15.63 -1.16
C LEU A 45 4.95 17.10 -1.51
N GLY A 46 4.92 17.41 -2.80
CA GLY A 46 4.86 18.78 -3.30
C GLY A 46 6.25 19.47 -3.35
N PRO A 47 6.29 20.70 -3.84
CA PRO A 47 7.54 21.44 -4.07
C PRO A 47 8.38 21.60 -2.80
N GLY A 48 9.68 21.33 -2.94
CA GLY A 48 10.68 21.58 -1.90
C GLY A 48 10.79 20.55 -0.79
N ARG A 49 9.79 19.70 -0.57
CA ARG A 49 9.76 18.77 0.56
C ARG A 49 10.56 17.48 0.34
N LEU A 50 10.98 17.19 -0.90
CA LEU A 50 11.78 15.99 -1.19
C LEU A 50 13.10 15.98 -0.40
N ALA A 51 13.70 17.15 -0.13
CA ALA A 51 14.93 17.29 0.65
C ALA A 51 14.75 16.98 2.15
N GLU A 52 13.51 16.91 2.67
CA GLU A 52 13.22 16.53 4.06
C GLU A 52 13.33 15.02 4.28
N VAL A 53 13.39 14.22 3.19
CA VAL A 53 13.44 12.76 3.23
C VAL A 53 14.86 12.27 3.02
N ALA A 54 15.37 11.45 3.93
CA ALA A 54 16.64 10.75 3.71
C ALA A 54 16.44 9.60 2.73
N HIS A 55 17.12 9.64 1.57
CA HIS A 55 17.03 8.60 0.55
C HIS A 55 18.11 7.54 0.73
N VAL A 56 17.71 6.28 0.79
CA VAL A 56 18.60 5.11 0.85
C VAL A 56 18.24 4.16 -0.29
N ARG A 57 19.11 4.01 -1.26
CA ARG A 57 18.97 2.99 -2.28
C ARG A 57 19.35 1.62 -1.71
N GLY A 58 18.45 0.64 -1.79
CA GLY A 58 18.71 -0.72 -1.31
C GLY A 58 17.67 -1.72 -1.77
N ASP A 59 18.06 -2.98 -1.82
CA ASP A 59 17.18 -4.12 -2.09
C ASP A 59 16.74 -4.74 -0.75
N VAL A 60 15.45 -4.94 -0.54
CA VAL A 60 14.93 -5.65 0.65
C VAL A 60 15.40 -7.11 0.70
N ALA A 61 15.80 -7.68 -0.43
CA ALA A 61 16.42 -9.00 -0.48
C ALA A 61 17.85 -9.01 0.10
N ASP A 62 18.48 -7.85 0.35
CA ASP A 62 19.77 -7.70 1.04
C ASP A 62 19.56 -7.29 2.50
N LEU A 63 19.59 -8.28 3.41
CA LEU A 63 19.46 -8.05 4.85
C LEU A 63 20.49 -7.03 5.38
N ALA A 64 21.74 -7.10 4.91
CA ALA A 64 22.80 -6.19 5.36
C ALA A 64 22.53 -4.74 4.94
N ALA A 65 21.86 -4.50 3.80
CA ALA A 65 21.45 -3.16 3.39
C ALA A 65 20.38 -2.58 4.34
N LEU A 66 19.41 -3.39 4.78
CA LEU A 66 18.40 -3.00 5.77
C LEU A 66 19.04 -2.67 7.12
N GLU A 67 19.93 -3.53 7.62
CA GLU A 67 20.64 -3.32 8.89
C GLU A 67 21.47 -2.03 8.87
N ARG A 68 22.20 -1.78 7.78
CA ARG A 68 22.96 -0.53 7.62
C ARG A 68 22.05 0.69 7.61
N ALA A 69 20.91 0.64 6.90
CA ALA A 69 19.97 1.76 6.86
C ALA A 69 19.38 2.05 8.24
N ILE A 70 18.95 1.02 8.99
CA ILE A 70 18.42 1.15 10.34
C ILE A 70 19.45 1.80 11.26
N ALA A 71 20.68 1.27 11.29
CA ALA A 71 21.73 1.75 12.18
C ALA A 71 22.20 3.17 11.81
N ALA A 72 22.46 3.45 10.53
CA ALA A 72 23.00 4.73 10.08
C ALA A 72 22.05 5.90 10.32
N HIS A 73 20.75 5.63 10.29
CA HIS A 73 19.73 6.68 10.45
C HIS A 73 19.05 6.69 11.82
N GLY A 74 19.39 5.78 12.74
CA GLY A 74 18.76 5.70 14.06
C GLY A 74 17.24 5.46 13.95
N VAL A 75 16.85 4.51 13.10
CA VAL A 75 15.44 4.15 12.86
C VAL A 75 14.80 3.62 14.15
N THR A 76 13.57 4.02 14.40
CA THR A 76 12.78 3.58 15.56
C THR A 76 11.56 2.75 15.16
N HIS A 77 11.04 2.93 13.94
CA HIS A 77 9.84 2.27 13.41
C HIS A 77 10.05 1.84 11.96
N VAL A 78 9.39 0.76 11.56
CA VAL A 78 9.45 0.26 10.17
C VAL A 78 8.06 0.14 9.58
N VAL A 79 7.88 0.73 8.37
CA VAL A 79 6.73 0.52 7.50
C VAL A 79 7.22 -0.19 6.24
N HIS A 80 6.85 -1.47 6.10
CA HIS A 80 7.32 -2.30 5.00
C HIS A 80 6.27 -2.40 3.89
N LEU A 81 6.51 -1.66 2.79
CA LEU A 81 5.62 -1.59 1.62
C LEU A 81 6.28 -2.10 0.33
N ALA A 82 7.58 -2.40 0.36
CA ALA A 82 8.30 -2.92 -0.80
C ALA A 82 7.73 -4.26 -1.26
N ALA A 83 7.28 -4.32 -2.50
CA ALA A 83 6.78 -5.53 -3.13
C ALA A 83 6.74 -5.40 -4.65
N LEU A 84 6.90 -6.52 -5.35
CA LEU A 84 6.53 -6.65 -6.76
C LEU A 84 5.04 -6.98 -6.85
N LEU A 85 4.33 -6.27 -7.74
CA LEU A 85 2.88 -6.43 -7.98
C LEU A 85 2.60 -7.58 -8.97
N ILE A 86 1.33 -7.98 -9.09
CA ILE A 86 0.86 -9.11 -9.90
C ILE A 86 1.51 -9.18 -11.28
N PRO A 87 1.55 -8.12 -12.14
CA PRO A 87 2.13 -8.24 -13.47
C PRO A 87 3.62 -8.63 -13.44
N LEU A 88 4.40 -8.09 -12.50
CA LEU A 88 5.82 -8.39 -12.38
C LEU A 88 6.07 -9.76 -11.75
N VAL A 89 5.26 -10.15 -10.77
CA VAL A 89 5.31 -11.49 -10.15
C VAL A 89 4.96 -12.57 -11.18
N ASN A 90 3.97 -12.35 -12.02
CA ASN A 90 3.60 -13.31 -13.07
C ASN A 90 4.66 -13.42 -14.17
N ALA A 91 5.38 -12.33 -14.47
CA ALA A 91 6.47 -12.34 -15.43
C ALA A 91 7.71 -13.08 -14.91
N ASP A 92 8.00 -13.00 -13.62
CA ASP A 92 9.13 -13.69 -12.97
C ASP A 92 8.73 -14.11 -11.54
N PRO A 93 8.06 -15.28 -11.38
CA PRO A 93 7.62 -15.76 -10.07
C PRO A 93 8.75 -15.97 -9.06
N PRO A 94 9.94 -16.54 -9.41
CA PRO A 94 11.08 -16.63 -8.49
C PRO A 94 11.56 -15.27 -7.97
N ARG A 95 11.68 -14.27 -8.84
CA ARG A 95 12.02 -12.90 -8.45
C ARG A 95 10.94 -12.30 -7.56
N GLY A 96 9.67 -12.58 -7.88
CA GLY A 96 8.52 -12.21 -7.05
C GLY A 96 8.64 -12.73 -5.63
N ALA A 97 8.94 -14.02 -5.46
CA ALA A 97 9.12 -14.65 -4.16
C ALA A 97 10.34 -14.08 -3.41
N LEU A 98 11.46 -13.86 -4.10
CA LEU A 98 12.66 -13.27 -3.52
C LEU A 98 12.37 -11.88 -2.91
N VAL A 99 11.70 -11.00 -3.65
CA VAL A 99 11.38 -9.65 -3.16
C VAL A 99 10.28 -9.70 -2.10
N ASN A 100 9.17 -10.39 -2.39
CA ASN A 100 7.98 -10.30 -1.54
C ASN A 100 8.10 -11.14 -0.27
N VAL A 101 8.65 -12.34 -0.35
CA VAL A 101 8.70 -13.27 0.79
C VAL A 101 10.05 -13.17 1.51
N VAL A 102 11.17 -13.36 0.80
CA VAL A 102 12.50 -13.26 1.42
C VAL A 102 12.78 -11.82 1.89
N GLY A 103 12.39 -10.81 1.10
CA GLY A 103 12.49 -9.40 1.51
C GLY A 103 11.72 -9.12 2.80
N THR A 104 10.50 -9.64 2.95
CA THR A 104 9.74 -9.52 4.21
C THR A 104 10.44 -10.23 5.37
N ALA A 105 10.95 -11.45 5.17
CA ALA A 105 11.72 -12.16 6.21
C ALA A 105 12.95 -11.34 6.66
N ASN A 106 13.67 -10.73 5.71
CA ASN A 106 14.82 -9.87 6.00
C ASN A 106 14.43 -8.63 6.81
N VAL A 107 13.27 -8.00 6.52
CA VAL A 107 12.78 -6.87 7.30
C VAL A 107 12.50 -7.28 8.75
N PHE A 108 11.81 -8.40 8.97
CA PHE A 108 11.57 -8.92 10.31
C PHE A 108 12.86 -9.24 11.06
N GLU A 109 13.85 -9.85 10.38
CA GLU A 109 15.14 -10.16 10.98
C GLU A 109 15.94 -8.89 11.31
N ALA A 110 15.94 -7.88 10.42
CA ALA A 110 16.60 -6.61 10.68
C ALA A 110 15.97 -5.87 11.89
N VAL A 111 14.63 -5.86 11.99
CA VAL A 111 13.88 -5.31 13.13
C VAL A 111 14.25 -6.03 14.43
N ARG A 112 14.25 -7.37 14.40
CA ARG A 112 14.63 -8.21 15.57
C ARG A 112 16.05 -7.90 16.03
N ARG A 113 17.03 -7.88 15.12
CA ARG A 113 18.45 -7.62 15.46
C ARG A 113 18.69 -6.21 15.98
N ALA A 114 17.92 -5.24 15.47
CA ALA A 114 18.00 -3.86 15.93
C ALA A 114 17.21 -3.60 17.23
N GLY A 115 16.45 -4.57 17.73
CA GLY A 115 15.62 -4.44 18.94
C GLY A 115 14.51 -3.40 18.79
N LEU A 116 13.96 -3.23 17.57
CA LEU A 116 12.86 -2.29 17.33
C LEU A 116 11.52 -2.83 17.82
N GLY A 117 10.58 -1.92 18.12
CA GLY A 117 9.30 -2.23 18.76
C GLY A 117 8.26 -2.90 17.85
N GLY A 118 8.58 -3.18 16.57
CA GLY A 118 7.67 -3.88 15.68
C GLY A 118 7.66 -3.35 14.24
N VAL A 119 6.77 -3.94 13.43
CA VAL A 119 6.63 -3.68 11.98
C VAL A 119 5.18 -3.49 11.60
N SER A 120 4.85 -2.47 10.82
CA SER A 120 3.67 -2.54 9.96
C SER A 120 4.09 -2.96 8.55
N TYR A 121 3.32 -3.83 7.91
CA TYR A 121 3.66 -4.32 6.57
C TYR A 121 2.43 -4.46 5.68
N ALA A 122 2.65 -4.33 4.35
CA ALA A 122 1.58 -4.49 3.38
C ALA A 122 1.32 -5.98 3.07
N SER A 123 0.18 -6.49 3.55
CA SER A 123 -0.51 -7.61 2.94
C SER A 123 -1.42 -7.10 1.81
N SER A 124 -2.51 -7.76 1.47
CA SER A 124 -3.39 -7.38 0.36
C SER A 124 -4.73 -8.11 0.43
N SER A 125 -5.79 -7.51 -0.13
CA SER A 125 -7.04 -8.23 -0.45
C SER A 125 -6.82 -9.44 -1.36
N ALA A 126 -5.73 -9.48 -2.12
CA ALA A 126 -5.33 -10.63 -2.94
C ALA A 126 -4.93 -11.88 -2.13
N ALA A 127 -4.82 -11.79 -0.79
CA ALA A 127 -4.75 -12.94 0.10
C ALA A 127 -6.06 -13.76 0.09
N PHE A 128 -7.15 -13.19 -0.41
CA PHE A 128 -8.43 -13.85 -0.67
C PHE A 128 -8.67 -14.00 -2.17
N ALA A 129 -9.61 -14.88 -2.53
CA ALA A 129 -10.16 -14.99 -3.88
C ALA A 129 -11.64 -14.61 -3.87
N ARG A 130 -12.21 -14.28 -5.03
CA ARG A 130 -13.66 -14.05 -5.16
C ARG A 130 -14.49 -15.27 -4.70
N ALA A 131 -13.93 -16.48 -4.84
CA ALA A 131 -14.56 -17.71 -4.37
C ALA A 131 -14.69 -17.79 -2.85
N ASP A 132 -13.93 -16.99 -2.07
CA ASP A 132 -14.07 -16.92 -0.61
C ASP A 132 -15.33 -16.16 -0.18
N GLY A 133 -16.01 -15.50 -1.11
CA GLY A 133 -17.30 -14.82 -0.92
C GLY A 133 -17.32 -13.38 -1.42
N VAL A 134 -18.50 -12.82 -1.51
CA VAL A 134 -18.71 -11.39 -1.88
C VAL A 134 -18.20 -10.49 -0.74
N ARG A 135 -18.49 -10.88 0.50
CA ARG A 135 -18.02 -10.23 1.71
C ARG A 135 -17.26 -11.21 2.58
N VAL A 136 -16.06 -10.87 2.98
CA VAL A 136 -15.16 -11.71 3.75
C VAL A 136 -14.97 -11.15 5.16
N ALA A 137 -15.16 -12.00 6.16
CA ALA A 137 -14.99 -11.63 7.57
C ALA A 137 -13.52 -11.26 7.89
N ALA A 138 -13.33 -10.48 8.95
CA ALA A 138 -12.01 -9.99 9.34
C ALA A 138 -11.01 -11.10 9.69
N ASP A 139 -11.50 -12.23 10.20
CA ASP A 139 -10.75 -13.41 10.67
C ASP A 139 -10.81 -14.60 9.70
N ALA A 140 -11.36 -14.41 8.48
CA ALA A 140 -11.45 -15.49 7.51
C ALA A 140 -10.08 -15.94 7.00
N ASP A 141 -9.96 -17.22 6.76
CA ASP A 141 -8.87 -17.80 5.98
C ASP A 141 -9.11 -17.56 4.49
N GLY A 142 -8.08 -17.09 3.78
CA GLY A 142 -8.16 -16.82 2.36
C GLY A 142 -7.60 -17.96 1.51
N HIS A 143 -8.11 -18.09 0.28
CA HIS A 143 -7.65 -19.05 -0.72
C HIS A 143 -7.15 -18.33 -1.97
N PRO A 144 -5.97 -17.69 -1.93
CA PRO A 144 -5.48 -16.88 -3.04
C PRO A 144 -5.30 -17.70 -4.32
N THR A 145 -5.62 -17.09 -5.45
CA THR A 145 -5.51 -17.70 -6.79
C THR A 145 -4.36 -17.11 -7.62
N THR A 146 -3.52 -16.27 -7.01
CA THR A 146 -2.37 -15.66 -7.67
C THR A 146 -1.08 -15.90 -6.87
N PHE A 147 0.07 -15.98 -7.55
CA PHE A 147 1.37 -16.01 -6.86
C PHE A 147 1.53 -14.86 -5.87
N TYR A 148 1.11 -13.66 -6.26
CA TYR A 148 1.16 -12.48 -5.40
C TYR A 148 0.34 -12.67 -4.12
N GLY A 149 -0.87 -13.20 -4.22
CA GLY A 149 -1.72 -13.49 -3.06
C GLY A 149 -1.09 -14.52 -2.13
N VAL A 150 -0.53 -15.61 -2.69
CA VAL A 150 0.23 -16.62 -1.93
C VAL A 150 1.43 -15.98 -1.23
N HIS A 151 2.17 -15.09 -1.90
CA HIS A 151 3.28 -14.37 -1.26
C HIS A 151 2.79 -13.52 -0.08
N LYS A 152 1.63 -12.86 -0.19
CA LYS A 152 1.09 -12.05 0.90
C LYS A 152 0.65 -12.91 2.10
N GLN A 153 0.03 -14.06 1.88
CA GLN A 153 -0.23 -15.03 2.96
C GLN A 153 1.06 -15.57 3.59
N ALA A 154 2.10 -15.85 2.78
CA ALA A 154 3.40 -16.25 3.31
C ALA A 154 4.01 -15.15 4.22
N CYS A 155 3.88 -13.87 3.87
CA CYS A 155 4.30 -12.76 4.73
C CYS A 155 3.55 -12.72 6.05
N GLU A 156 2.24 -12.98 6.05
CA GLU A 156 1.44 -13.09 7.28
C GLU A 156 1.88 -14.28 8.14
N GLY A 157 2.19 -15.40 7.50
CA GLY A 157 2.76 -16.57 8.18
C GLY A 157 4.13 -16.28 8.83
N LEU A 158 5.02 -15.59 8.09
CA LEU A 158 6.33 -15.14 8.61
C LEU A 158 6.17 -14.21 9.81
N ALA A 159 5.27 -13.24 9.74
CA ALA A 159 4.97 -12.32 10.83
C ALA A 159 4.54 -13.06 12.10
N ARG A 160 3.61 -14.04 11.94
CA ARG A 160 3.14 -14.87 13.06
C ARG A 160 4.27 -15.66 13.71
N VAL A 161 5.18 -16.26 12.91
CA VAL A 161 6.30 -17.03 13.43
C VAL A 161 7.34 -16.09 14.09
N ALA A 162 7.62 -14.92 13.51
CA ALA A 162 8.50 -13.92 14.10
C ALA A 162 8.03 -13.47 15.49
N TRP A 163 6.73 -13.36 15.69
CA TRP A 163 6.17 -13.14 17.02
C TRP A 163 6.35 -14.35 17.95
N LEU A 164 5.97 -15.55 17.51
CA LEU A 164 5.99 -16.75 18.36
C LEU A 164 7.39 -17.14 18.82
N GLU A 165 8.39 -17.00 17.93
CA GLU A 165 9.77 -17.43 18.22
C GLU A 165 10.63 -16.30 18.79
N HIS A 166 10.35 -15.04 18.43
CA HIS A 166 11.24 -13.92 18.71
C HIS A 166 10.57 -12.72 19.37
N GLY A 167 9.25 -12.75 19.58
CA GLY A 167 8.52 -11.66 20.21
C GLY A 167 8.50 -10.36 19.39
N VAL A 168 8.66 -10.42 18.05
CA VAL A 168 8.58 -9.24 17.18
C VAL A 168 7.11 -8.94 16.86
N PRO A 169 6.52 -7.89 17.43
CA PRO A 169 5.11 -7.58 17.20
C PRO A 169 4.93 -6.96 15.81
N SER A 170 3.76 -7.20 15.20
CA SER A 170 3.51 -6.68 13.86
C SER A 170 2.04 -6.56 13.50
N VAL A 171 1.74 -5.63 12.60
CA VAL A 171 0.43 -5.50 11.97
C VAL A 171 0.58 -5.53 10.45
N GLY A 172 0.08 -6.59 9.84
CA GLY A 172 -0.14 -6.67 8.41
C GLY A 172 -1.47 -6.01 8.05
N LEU A 173 -1.46 -5.10 7.10
CA LEU A 173 -2.68 -4.50 6.59
C LEU A 173 -2.97 -5.03 5.20
N ARG A 174 -4.24 -5.36 4.93
CA ARG A 174 -4.75 -5.86 3.66
C ARG A 174 -5.55 -4.75 2.96
N PRO A 175 -4.91 -3.83 2.23
CA PRO A 175 -5.64 -2.85 1.40
C PRO A 175 -6.44 -3.55 0.31
N HIS A 176 -7.58 -2.94 -0.07
CA HIS A 176 -8.37 -3.37 -1.21
C HIS A 176 -7.92 -2.62 -2.48
N VAL A 177 -8.77 -1.83 -3.12
CA VAL A 177 -8.40 -1.05 -4.31
C VAL A 177 -7.96 0.34 -3.88
N VAL A 178 -6.65 0.55 -3.81
CA VAL A 178 -6.09 1.86 -3.46
C VAL A 178 -6.07 2.77 -4.69
N TYR A 179 -6.57 4.00 -4.54
CA TYR A 179 -6.52 5.06 -5.53
C TYR A 179 -5.90 6.34 -4.98
N GLY A 180 -5.47 7.23 -5.86
CA GLY A 180 -4.89 8.53 -5.48
C GLY A 180 -3.69 8.91 -6.34
N ALA A 181 -3.14 10.11 -6.12
CA ALA A 181 -1.97 10.58 -6.83
C ALA A 181 -0.78 9.64 -6.65
N GLY A 182 -0.05 9.37 -7.74
CA GLY A 182 1.07 8.43 -7.74
C GLY A 182 0.69 6.95 -7.91
N ARG A 183 -0.62 6.62 -8.03
CA ARG A 183 -1.06 5.26 -8.35
C ARG A 183 -1.20 5.08 -9.87
N ASP A 184 -0.12 4.77 -10.55
CA ASP A 184 0.01 4.72 -12.00
C ASP A 184 0.37 3.33 -12.56
N VAL A 185 0.56 2.33 -11.70
CA VAL A 185 0.88 0.95 -12.09
C VAL A 185 0.09 -0.07 -11.28
N GLY A 186 -0.09 -1.26 -11.86
CA GLY A 186 -0.77 -2.40 -11.25
C GLY A 186 -2.17 -2.63 -11.81
N LEU A 187 -2.71 -3.83 -11.59
CA LEU A 187 -4.00 -4.29 -12.14
C LEU A 187 -5.14 -3.33 -11.81
N THR A 188 -5.12 -2.73 -10.63
CA THR A 188 -6.16 -1.86 -10.08
C THR A 188 -5.83 -0.37 -10.16
N ALA A 189 -4.92 0.07 -11.05
CA ALA A 189 -4.58 1.48 -11.20
C ALA A 189 -5.62 2.29 -12.00
N GLY A 190 -6.56 1.63 -12.69
CA GLY A 190 -7.58 2.25 -13.55
C GLY A 190 -8.28 3.46 -12.94
N PRO A 191 -8.82 3.41 -11.72
CA PRO A 191 -9.42 4.56 -11.05
C PRO A 191 -8.52 5.80 -11.00
N SER A 192 -7.26 5.63 -10.62
CA SER A 192 -6.30 6.76 -10.52
C SER A 192 -5.88 7.30 -11.87
N LEU A 193 -5.72 6.41 -12.87
CA LEU A 193 -5.42 6.82 -14.24
C LEU A 193 -6.58 7.57 -14.87
N ALA A 194 -7.83 7.18 -14.56
CA ALA A 194 -9.03 7.92 -14.97
C ALA A 194 -9.06 9.34 -14.40
N MET A 195 -8.76 9.49 -13.10
CA MET A 195 -8.69 10.82 -12.46
C MET A 195 -7.56 11.67 -13.05
N ALA A 196 -6.39 11.06 -13.33
CA ALA A 196 -5.28 11.75 -13.98
C ALA A 196 -5.63 12.18 -15.42
N ALA A 197 -6.37 11.37 -16.18
CA ALA A 197 -6.86 11.71 -17.49
C ALA A 197 -7.91 12.84 -17.42
N ALA A 198 -8.85 12.76 -16.48
CA ALA A 198 -9.83 13.81 -16.25
C ALA A 198 -9.18 15.16 -15.93
N ALA A 199 -8.15 15.18 -15.06
CA ALA A 199 -7.38 16.39 -14.74
C ALA A 199 -6.73 17.03 -15.98
N ARG A 200 -6.38 16.21 -17.01
CA ARG A 200 -5.79 16.70 -18.28
C ARG A 200 -6.81 16.90 -19.41
N GLY A 201 -8.10 16.65 -19.15
CA GLY A 201 -9.15 16.69 -20.20
C GLY A 201 -9.03 15.57 -21.24
N GLU A 202 -8.34 14.48 -20.93
CA GLU A 202 -8.12 13.32 -21.81
C GLU A 202 -9.19 12.24 -21.58
N PRO A 203 -9.55 11.46 -22.62
CA PRO A 203 -10.42 10.30 -22.43
C PRO A 203 -9.65 9.15 -21.77
N TYR A 204 -10.36 8.33 -20.98
CA TYR A 204 -9.79 7.11 -20.42
C TYR A 204 -10.89 6.06 -20.17
N GLU A 205 -10.57 4.80 -20.41
CA GLU A 205 -11.42 3.67 -20.08
C GLU A 205 -10.81 2.86 -18.93
N ILE A 206 -11.55 2.72 -17.82
CA ILE A 206 -11.16 1.85 -16.72
C ILE A 206 -11.38 0.40 -17.17
N PRO A 207 -10.36 -0.48 -17.13
CA PRO A 207 -10.43 -1.81 -17.73
C PRO A 207 -11.19 -2.84 -16.89
N PHE A 208 -12.06 -2.42 -16.00
CA PHE A 208 -12.93 -3.25 -15.16
C PHE A 208 -14.10 -2.45 -14.60
N GLY A 209 -15.15 -3.16 -14.20
CA GLY A 209 -16.32 -2.65 -13.52
C GLY A 209 -16.48 -3.28 -12.13
N GLY A 210 -17.74 -3.45 -11.72
CA GLY A 210 -18.13 -4.12 -10.49
C GLY A 210 -18.09 -3.21 -9.26
N ARG A 211 -18.24 -3.86 -8.09
CA ARG A 211 -18.28 -3.22 -6.77
C ARG A 211 -17.03 -3.58 -5.97
N MET A 212 -16.44 -2.63 -5.27
CA MET A 212 -15.22 -2.80 -4.50
C MET A 212 -15.03 -1.71 -3.46
N GLN A 213 -14.17 -1.95 -2.48
CA GLN A 213 -13.75 -0.92 -1.53
C GLN A 213 -12.65 -0.06 -2.16
N LEU A 214 -13.00 1.17 -2.51
CA LEU A 214 -12.08 2.18 -3.05
C LEU A 214 -11.45 2.96 -1.89
N GLN A 215 -10.13 2.85 -1.72
CA GLN A 215 -9.40 3.40 -0.57
C GLN A 215 -8.44 4.49 -1.01
N LEU A 216 -8.59 5.69 -0.46
CA LEU A 216 -7.65 6.77 -0.76
C LEU A 216 -6.26 6.43 -0.24
N ALA A 217 -5.24 6.62 -1.06
CA ALA A 217 -3.85 6.29 -0.72
C ALA A 217 -3.34 7.02 0.53
N ALA A 218 -3.80 8.25 0.77
CA ALA A 218 -3.48 9.00 1.97
C ALA A 218 -4.06 8.34 3.24
N ASP A 219 -5.29 7.81 3.17
CA ASP A 219 -5.91 7.13 4.31
C ASP A 219 -5.24 5.79 4.59
N ALA A 220 -4.95 5.02 3.54
CA ALA A 220 -4.18 3.78 3.67
C ALA A 220 -2.80 4.05 4.30
N ALA A 221 -2.10 5.10 3.87
CA ALA A 221 -0.81 5.49 4.42
C ALA A 221 -0.87 5.80 5.92
N ARG A 222 -1.89 6.57 6.36
CA ARG A 222 -2.12 6.84 7.80
C ARG A 222 -2.36 5.57 8.60
N ALA A 223 -3.11 4.62 8.05
CA ALA A 223 -3.33 3.32 8.69
C ALA A 223 -2.00 2.56 8.90
N PHE A 224 -1.09 2.56 7.91
CA PHE A 224 0.24 1.96 8.05
C PHE A 224 1.11 2.65 9.10
N VAL A 225 1.06 3.99 9.17
CA VAL A 225 1.80 4.76 10.18
C VAL A 225 1.29 4.44 11.59
N GLU A 226 -0.04 4.44 11.79
CA GLU A 226 -0.66 4.11 13.07
C GLU A 226 -0.33 2.68 13.50
N ALA A 227 -0.42 1.73 12.58
CA ALA A 227 -0.07 0.33 12.82
C ALA A 227 1.42 0.13 13.19
N ALA A 228 2.33 0.93 12.63
CA ALA A 228 3.74 0.88 12.98
C ALA A 228 4.04 1.45 14.36
N ARG A 229 3.30 2.49 14.79
CA ARG A 229 3.44 3.08 16.12
C ARG A 229 2.89 2.21 17.24
N SER A 230 1.83 1.47 16.94
CA SER A 230 1.10 0.69 17.94
C SER A 230 0.80 -0.72 17.42
N PRO A 231 1.83 -1.56 17.20
CA PRO A 231 1.64 -2.90 16.69
C PRO A 231 0.90 -3.82 17.68
N GLY A 232 0.84 -3.44 18.97
CA GLY A 232 0.25 -4.25 20.04
C GLY A 232 1.13 -5.41 20.45
N ASP A 233 0.58 -6.33 21.24
CA ASP A 233 1.25 -7.56 21.67
C ASP A 233 0.79 -8.71 20.76
N GLY A 234 1.54 -8.99 19.70
CA GLY A 234 1.21 -10.06 18.77
C GLY A 234 1.59 -9.80 17.33
N ALA A 235 1.20 -10.72 16.47
CA ALA A 235 1.21 -10.56 15.02
C ALA A 235 -0.23 -10.65 14.51
N SER A 236 -0.74 -9.58 13.94
CA SER A 236 -2.10 -9.54 13.39
C SER A 236 -2.07 -9.19 11.90
N ALA A 237 -2.97 -9.80 11.14
CA ALA A 237 -3.29 -9.35 9.79
C ALA A 237 -4.71 -8.79 9.79
N ARG A 238 -4.88 -7.54 9.33
CA ARG A 238 -6.16 -6.81 9.38
C ARG A 238 -6.54 -6.33 8.00
N ASN A 239 -7.80 -6.54 7.65
CA ASN A 239 -8.35 -5.94 6.44
C ASN A 239 -8.50 -4.42 6.65
N LEU A 240 -8.10 -3.61 5.66
CA LEU A 240 -8.55 -2.24 5.60
C LEU A 240 -9.98 -2.25 5.07
N GLY A 241 -10.94 -1.94 5.95
CA GLY A 241 -12.36 -1.90 5.64
C GLY A 241 -12.77 -0.60 4.95
N GLY A 242 -14.06 -0.32 4.99
CA GLY A 242 -14.66 0.88 4.43
C GLY A 242 -15.88 0.55 3.57
N PRO A 243 -16.65 1.55 3.16
CA PRO A 243 -17.77 1.34 2.26
C PRO A 243 -17.27 0.89 0.88
N ALA A 244 -18.00 -0.06 0.29
CA ALA A 244 -17.78 -0.43 -1.09
C ALA A 244 -18.59 0.48 -2.02
N SER A 245 -17.98 0.83 -3.14
CA SER A 245 -18.59 1.62 -4.22
C SER A 245 -18.42 0.90 -5.56
N THR A 246 -19.30 1.19 -6.50
CA THR A 246 -19.19 0.71 -7.87
C THR A 246 -18.25 1.61 -8.67
N ILE A 247 -17.71 1.07 -9.78
CA ILE A 247 -16.96 1.89 -10.74
C ILE A 247 -17.87 2.93 -11.41
N ALA A 248 -19.18 2.66 -11.54
CA ALA A 248 -20.15 3.66 -12.01
C ALA A 248 -20.19 4.87 -11.07
N GLU A 249 -20.32 4.66 -9.75
CA GLU A 249 -20.30 5.75 -8.75
C GLU A 249 -18.96 6.51 -8.75
N LEU A 250 -17.85 5.84 -9.02
CA LEU A 250 -16.55 6.50 -9.20
C LEU A 250 -16.54 7.40 -10.45
N VAL A 251 -17.07 6.94 -11.58
CA VAL A 251 -17.14 7.74 -12.82
C VAL A 251 -18.05 8.96 -12.62
N GLU A 252 -19.19 8.81 -11.95
CA GLU A 252 -20.05 9.94 -11.55
C GLU A 252 -19.28 10.95 -10.69
N ALA A 253 -18.53 10.49 -9.70
CA ALA A 253 -17.73 11.36 -8.83
C ALA A 253 -16.61 12.09 -9.61
N ILE A 254 -16.01 11.45 -10.64
CA ILE A 254 -15.03 12.08 -11.52
C ILE A 254 -15.70 13.18 -12.37
N GLU A 255 -16.87 12.89 -12.96
CA GLU A 255 -17.62 13.89 -13.76
C GLU A 255 -18.06 15.10 -12.93
N GLU A 256 -18.44 14.89 -11.66
CA GLU A 256 -18.75 15.98 -10.73
C GLU A 256 -17.54 16.85 -10.39
N ALA A 257 -16.36 16.21 -10.21
CA ALA A 257 -15.13 16.91 -9.87
C ALA A 257 -14.45 17.57 -11.09
N ALA A 258 -14.64 17.01 -12.29
CA ALA A 258 -14.10 17.50 -13.56
C ALA A 258 -15.21 17.45 -14.64
N PRO A 259 -16.10 18.45 -14.70
CA PRO A 259 -17.20 18.48 -15.64
C PRO A 259 -16.73 18.38 -17.10
N GLY A 260 -17.35 17.46 -17.87
CA GLY A 260 -16.97 17.15 -19.24
C GLY A 260 -15.84 16.12 -19.36
N ALA A 261 -15.43 15.46 -18.29
CA ALA A 261 -14.51 14.33 -18.32
C ALA A 261 -15.09 13.18 -19.17
N ARG A 262 -14.24 12.58 -20.01
CA ARG A 262 -14.64 11.48 -20.90
C ARG A 262 -14.12 10.16 -20.36
N ILE A 263 -14.69 9.72 -19.24
CA ILE A 263 -14.29 8.49 -18.55
C ILE A 263 -15.35 7.42 -18.78
N THR A 264 -14.93 6.24 -19.21
CA THR A 264 -15.74 5.04 -19.36
C THR A 264 -15.13 3.88 -18.57
N TYR A 265 -15.83 2.75 -18.53
CA TYR A 265 -15.31 1.54 -17.88
C TYR A 265 -15.86 0.28 -18.56
N ASP A 266 -15.13 -0.82 -18.47
CA ASP A 266 -15.57 -2.13 -18.94
C ASP A 266 -16.42 -2.80 -17.85
N ALA A 267 -17.74 -2.85 -18.06
CA ALA A 267 -18.69 -3.42 -17.11
C ALA A 267 -18.67 -4.96 -17.07
N GLU A 268 -18.12 -5.62 -18.09
CA GLU A 268 -18.10 -7.08 -18.18
C GLU A 268 -16.90 -7.71 -17.45
N VAL A 269 -15.88 -6.92 -17.12
CA VAL A 269 -14.68 -7.39 -16.42
C VAL A 269 -14.78 -7.06 -14.93
N GLU A 270 -14.70 -8.10 -14.09
CA GLU A 270 -14.68 -7.96 -12.64
C GLU A 270 -13.32 -8.37 -12.07
N LEU A 271 -12.94 -7.77 -10.95
CA LEU A 271 -11.71 -8.11 -10.26
C LEU A 271 -11.82 -9.50 -9.59
N PRO A 272 -10.73 -10.30 -9.55
CA PRO A 272 -10.73 -11.65 -8.98
C PRO A 272 -10.58 -11.65 -7.45
N VAL A 273 -11.13 -10.64 -6.77
CA VAL A 273 -11.09 -10.48 -5.31
C VAL A 273 -12.52 -10.29 -4.76
N PRO A 274 -12.77 -10.52 -3.46
CA PRO A 274 -14.05 -10.20 -2.83
C PRO A 274 -14.43 -8.72 -3.06
N GLU A 275 -15.71 -8.41 -3.04
CA GLU A 275 -16.17 -7.01 -3.17
C GLU A 275 -15.92 -6.22 -1.89
N GLU A 276 -16.09 -6.87 -0.74
CA GLU A 276 -15.96 -6.26 0.58
C GLU A 276 -15.13 -7.13 1.51
N LEU A 277 -14.28 -6.49 2.29
CA LEU A 277 -13.57 -7.09 3.41
C LEU A 277 -14.05 -6.40 4.70
N ASP A 278 -14.53 -7.17 5.65
CA ASP A 278 -14.79 -6.66 6.99
C ASP A 278 -13.46 -6.29 7.64
N GLY A 279 -13.31 -5.05 8.08
CA GLY A 279 -12.03 -4.61 8.59
C GLY A 279 -12.09 -3.23 9.24
N TRP A 280 -10.91 -2.74 9.55
CA TRP A 280 -10.66 -1.48 10.25
C TRP A 280 -10.06 -0.45 9.29
N MET A 281 -10.53 0.77 9.40
CA MET A 281 -9.98 1.93 8.72
C MET A 281 -10.04 3.13 9.67
N PRO A 282 -8.91 3.64 10.16
CA PRO A 282 -8.89 4.71 11.16
C PRO A 282 -9.40 6.04 10.62
N VAL A 283 -9.15 6.29 9.33
CA VAL A 283 -9.62 7.45 8.60
C VAL A 283 -10.25 6.97 7.30
N HIS A 284 -11.42 7.44 6.99
CA HIS A 284 -12.09 7.15 5.74
C HIS A 284 -12.58 8.45 5.09
N THR A 285 -11.92 8.80 3.98
CA THR A 285 -12.36 9.92 3.14
C THR A 285 -13.50 9.45 2.24
N PRO A 286 -14.66 10.13 2.23
CA PRO A 286 -15.75 9.82 1.32
C PRO A 286 -15.28 9.83 -0.15
N LEU A 287 -15.82 8.93 -0.99
CA LEU A 287 -15.37 8.73 -2.37
C LEU A 287 -15.30 10.05 -3.16
N ARG A 288 -16.37 10.88 -3.11
CA ARG A 288 -16.44 12.15 -3.84
C ARG A 288 -15.37 13.14 -3.41
N ASP A 289 -15.07 13.19 -2.11
CA ASP A 289 -14.03 14.08 -1.57
C ASP A 289 -12.63 13.56 -1.95
N GLY A 290 -12.39 12.25 -1.88
CA GLY A 290 -11.14 11.63 -2.29
C GLY A 290 -10.87 11.77 -3.80
N VAL A 291 -11.90 11.65 -4.63
CA VAL A 291 -11.81 11.88 -6.09
C VAL A 291 -11.44 13.32 -6.38
N ARG A 292 -12.15 14.29 -5.77
CA ARG A 292 -11.86 15.73 -5.93
C ARG A 292 -10.43 16.05 -5.52
N ALA A 293 -10.03 15.65 -4.31
CA ALA A 293 -8.68 15.88 -3.81
C ALA A 293 -7.60 15.25 -4.71
N THR A 294 -7.89 14.09 -5.31
CA THR A 294 -6.96 13.41 -6.23
C THR A 294 -6.80 14.18 -7.54
N ILE A 295 -7.91 14.62 -8.14
CA ILE A 295 -7.91 15.41 -9.40
C ILE A 295 -7.18 16.74 -9.18
N GLU A 296 -7.50 17.47 -8.09
CA GLU A 296 -6.82 18.71 -7.71
C GLU A 296 -5.31 18.54 -7.50
N HIS A 297 -4.90 17.40 -6.95
CA HIS A 297 -3.48 17.10 -6.73
C HIS A 297 -2.71 16.76 -8.01
N MET A 298 -3.42 16.32 -9.06
CA MET A 298 -2.84 15.90 -10.35
C MET A 298 -2.91 16.99 -11.43
N GLY A 299 -3.72 18.01 -11.26
CA GLY A 299 -3.84 19.18 -12.16
C GLY A 299 -2.89 20.27 -11.77
#